data_3e6927bd940559d5cd92743ac71455bb
#
_entry.id   3e6927bd940559d5cd92743ac71455bb
#
_cell.length_a   1.000
_cell.length_b   1.000
_cell.length_c   1.000
_cell.angle_alpha   90.00
_cell.angle_beta   90.00
_cell.angle_gamma   90.00
#
_symmetry.space_group_name_H-M   'P 1'
#
loop_
_entity.id
_entity.type
_entity.pdbx_description
1 polymer ?
#
loop_
_entity_poly.entity_id
_entity_poly.type
_entity_poly.pdbx_seq_one_letter_code
_entity_poly.pdbx_strand_id
1 'polypeptide(L)'
;RAKIKEENFITHNHATGGDFVIVRLTVPAKETAAMDAEAEARRKAEAERLETEKRAEQERRAEEQRKAEEARLAAEKAEAEKAALQNTLAGTPSETKITNDYHLSLRANLLRWATLTPDLGLEWRICPSWGIAVNGSWTSWSWNDKDRRYALWEVAPEIRYYMGEKKAWYLGAMFKARQFNYKLSETGKQGDLMGGGITAGYQLRLNKALALDFNLGLGYLNADFEKYEVIDGVRVRCGNETKNWCGPINAGVTLVWKLF
;
A
#
# COMPACT_ATOMS: atom_id res chain seq x y z
N ARG A 1 -47.71 -14.12 50.94
CA ARG A 1 -47.62 -13.77 52.37
C ARG A 1 -47.55 -15.08 53.14
N ALA A 2 -46.36 -15.46 53.63
CA ALA A 2 -46.16 -16.62 54.47
C ALA A 2 -46.91 -16.42 55.78
N LYS A 3 -47.73 -17.42 56.21
CA LYS A 3 -48.34 -17.44 57.52
C LYS A 3 -47.24 -17.83 58.52
N ILE A 4 -46.82 -16.86 59.30
CA ILE A 4 -45.90 -17.06 60.41
C ILE A 4 -46.68 -17.70 61.53
N LYS A 5 -46.30 -18.91 61.91
CA LYS A 5 -46.73 -19.51 63.20
C LYS A 5 -45.71 -19.14 64.28
N GLU A 6 -46.04 -18.21 65.13
CA GLU A 6 -45.21 -17.89 66.31
C GLU A 6 -45.31 -19.01 67.35
N GLU A 7 -44.24 -19.73 67.58
CA GLU A 7 -44.00 -20.51 68.74
C GLU A 7 -42.95 -19.79 69.59
N ASN A 8 -43.37 -19.16 70.65
CA ASN A 8 -42.51 -18.48 71.60
C ASN A 8 -41.82 -19.48 72.55
N PHE A 9 -40.49 -19.62 72.40
CA PHE A 9 -39.66 -20.29 73.41
C PHE A 9 -38.90 -19.23 74.22
N ILE A 10 -39.15 -19.14 75.48
CA ILE A 10 -38.40 -18.32 76.42
C ILE A 10 -37.36 -19.23 77.09
N THR A 11 -36.09 -19.02 76.79
CA THR A 11 -34.99 -19.66 77.53
C THR A 11 -34.29 -18.59 78.37
N HIS A 12 -34.36 -18.82 79.71
CA HIS A 12 -33.59 -18.01 80.65
C HIS A 12 -32.14 -18.44 80.68
N ASN A 13 -31.24 -17.56 80.34
CA ASN A 13 -29.82 -17.77 80.51
C ASN A 13 -29.32 -16.94 81.68
N HIS A 14 -28.99 -17.60 82.79
CA HIS A 14 -28.60 -16.96 84.04
C HIS A 14 -27.23 -16.22 84.01
N ALA A 15 -26.51 -16.20 82.92
CA ALA A 15 -25.14 -15.64 82.90
C ALA A 15 -25.06 -14.14 82.53
N THR A 16 -26.07 -13.54 81.90
CA THR A 16 -25.95 -12.15 81.36
C THR A 16 -27.17 -11.26 81.57
N GLY A 17 -28.21 -11.72 82.29
CA GLY A 17 -29.35 -10.86 82.71
C GLY A 17 -30.18 -10.25 81.58
N GLY A 18 -30.23 -10.82 80.41
CA GLY A 18 -31.05 -10.37 79.31
C GLY A 18 -31.98 -11.44 78.78
N ASP A 19 -33.26 -11.09 78.58
CA ASP A 19 -34.28 -11.98 78.01
C ASP A 19 -34.13 -11.97 76.48
N PHE A 20 -33.91 -13.13 75.87
CA PHE A 20 -33.87 -13.30 74.43
C PHE A 20 -35.13 -13.99 73.93
N VAL A 21 -35.81 -13.40 72.96
CA VAL A 21 -36.92 -14.05 72.27
C VAL A 21 -36.37 -14.67 70.96
N ILE A 22 -36.33 -15.98 70.87
CA ILE A 22 -35.95 -16.72 69.66
C ILE A 22 -37.22 -16.99 68.85
N VAL A 23 -37.37 -16.28 67.72
CA VAL A 23 -38.47 -16.54 66.80
C VAL A 23 -37.95 -17.54 65.72
N ARG A 24 -38.52 -18.75 65.75
CA ARG A 24 -38.23 -19.73 64.70
C ARG A 24 -39.22 -19.52 63.55
N LEU A 25 -38.71 -19.07 62.42
CA LEU A 25 -39.43 -18.98 61.16
C LEU A 25 -39.48 -20.36 60.52
N THR A 26 -40.62 -21.00 60.43
CA THR A 26 -40.79 -22.21 59.62
C THR A 26 -41.41 -21.85 58.29
N VAL A 27 -40.60 -22.00 57.20
CA VAL A 27 -41.11 -21.89 55.84
C VAL A 27 -41.76 -23.23 55.46
N PRO A 28 -42.93 -23.25 54.81
CA PRO A 28 -43.54 -24.49 54.34
C PRO A 28 -42.61 -25.24 53.38
N ALA A 29 -42.44 -26.54 53.60
CA ALA A 29 -41.51 -27.40 52.84
C ALA A 29 -41.74 -27.36 51.33
N LYS A 30 -42.90 -26.95 50.85
CA LYS A 30 -43.25 -26.80 49.46
C LYS A 30 -42.67 -25.53 48.83
N GLU A 31 -42.48 -24.46 49.60
CA GLU A 31 -41.86 -23.21 49.16
C GLU A 31 -40.31 -23.30 49.14
N THR A 32 -39.75 -24.01 50.14
CA THR A 32 -38.29 -24.28 50.16
C THR A 32 -37.84 -25.14 48.94
N ALA A 33 -38.60 -26.18 48.61
CA ALA A 33 -38.31 -27.03 47.46
C ALA A 33 -38.44 -26.28 46.13
N ALA A 34 -39.36 -25.32 46.01
CA ALA A 34 -39.47 -24.46 44.80
C ALA A 34 -38.31 -23.45 44.67
N MET A 35 -37.88 -22.87 45.81
CA MET A 35 -36.73 -21.96 45.84
C MET A 35 -35.40 -22.68 45.52
N ASP A 36 -35.23 -23.90 46.04
CA ASP A 36 -34.06 -24.72 45.79
C ASP A 36 -33.99 -25.16 44.31
N ALA A 37 -35.11 -25.53 43.70
CA ALA A 37 -35.22 -25.88 42.31
C ALA A 37 -34.90 -24.67 41.39
N GLU A 38 -35.40 -23.48 41.74
CA GLU A 38 -35.08 -22.24 40.98
C GLU A 38 -33.61 -21.84 41.11
N ALA A 39 -33.03 -21.98 42.30
CA ALA A 39 -31.61 -21.71 42.55
C ALA A 39 -30.71 -22.70 41.79
N GLU A 40 -31.10 -23.97 41.68
CA GLU A 40 -30.38 -24.98 40.91
C GLU A 40 -30.49 -24.71 39.41
N ALA A 41 -31.66 -24.32 38.93
CA ALA A 41 -31.86 -23.94 37.52
C ALA A 41 -31.01 -22.70 37.12
N ARG A 42 -30.95 -21.71 38.02
CA ARG A 42 -30.07 -20.52 37.81
C ARG A 42 -28.59 -20.89 37.77
N ARG A 43 -28.13 -21.76 38.68
CA ARG A 43 -26.72 -22.24 38.66
C ARG A 43 -26.40 -23.03 37.39
N LYS A 44 -27.31 -23.86 36.90
CA LYS A 44 -27.13 -24.59 35.65
C LYS A 44 -27.06 -23.64 34.44
N ALA A 45 -27.95 -22.66 34.38
CA ALA A 45 -27.95 -21.66 33.31
C ALA A 45 -26.70 -20.77 33.34
N GLU A 46 -26.19 -20.43 34.52
CA GLU A 46 -24.94 -19.65 34.65
C GLU A 46 -23.72 -20.47 34.28
N ALA A 47 -23.67 -21.75 34.67
CA ALA A 47 -22.60 -22.66 34.27
C ALA A 47 -22.56 -22.87 32.76
N GLU A 48 -23.71 -23.02 32.10
CA GLU A 48 -23.84 -23.17 30.65
C GLU A 48 -23.40 -21.90 29.91
N ARG A 49 -23.78 -20.72 30.44
CA ARG A 49 -23.29 -19.44 29.89
C ARG A 49 -21.77 -19.29 29.99
N LEU A 50 -21.20 -19.65 31.13
CA LEU A 50 -19.77 -19.59 31.38
C LEU A 50 -18.99 -20.56 30.46
N GLU A 51 -19.57 -21.73 30.20
CA GLU A 51 -18.98 -22.72 29.29
C GLU A 51 -19.04 -22.26 27.85
N THR A 52 -20.17 -21.68 27.42
CA THR A 52 -20.28 -21.11 26.06
C THR A 52 -19.35 -19.92 25.86
N GLU A 53 -19.19 -19.05 26.84
CA GLU A 53 -18.26 -17.93 26.81
C GLU A 53 -16.80 -18.40 26.70
N LYS A 54 -16.42 -19.40 27.51
CA LYS A 54 -15.07 -20.00 27.42
C LYS A 54 -14.79 -20.65 26.06
N ARG A 55 -15.78 -21.33 25.47
CA ARG A 55 -15.65 -21.91 24.12
C ARG A 55 -15.47 -20.82 23.07
N ALA A 56 -16.28 -19.77 23.13
CA ALA A 56 -16.17 -18.64 22.19
C ALA A 56 -14.83 -17.91 22.33
N GLU A 57 -14.30 -17.77 23.54
CA GLU A 57 -12.99 -17.18 23.76
C GLU A 57 -11.86 -18.08 23.24
N GLN A 58 -11.95 -19.40 23.45
CA GLN A 58 -10.98 -20.35 22.90
C GLN A 58 -10.98 -20.36 21.37
N GLU A 59 -12.16 -20.33 20.74
CA GLU A 59 -12.27 -20.26 19.29
C GLU A 59 -11.66 -18.96 18.73
N ARG A 60 -11.93 -17.82 19.38
CA ARG A 60 -11.31 -16.55 18.99
C ARG A 60 -9.79 -16.58 19.09
N ARG A 61 -9.26 -17.11 20.20
CA ARG A 61 -7.80 -17.24 20.38
C ARG A 61 -7.17 -18.21 19.34
N ALA A 62 -7.87 -19.30 19.04
CA ALA A 62 -7.41 -20.25 18.02
C ALA A 62 -7.44 -19.64 16.62
N GLU A 63 -8.47 -18.84 16.30
CA GLU A 63 -8.55 -18.13 15.02
C GLU A 63 -7.47 -17.05 14.88
N GLU A 64 -7.21 -16.30 15.97
CA GLU A 64 -6.16 -15.29 16.00
C GLU A 64 -4.77 -15.91 15.84
N GLN A 65 -4.52 -17.04 16.50
CA GLN A 65 -3.27 -17.79 16.33
C GLN A 65 -3.10 -18.30 14.90
N ARG A 66 -4.15 -18.84 14.28
CA ARG A 66 -4.11 -19.29 12.87
C ARG A 66 -3.80 -18.14 11.92
N LYS A 67 -4.45 -16.98 12.11
CA LYS A 67 -4.18 -15.77 11.31
C LYS A 67 -2.76 -15.25 11.50
N ALA A 68 -2.25 -15.29 12.72
CA ALA A 68 -0.87 -14.89 13.02
C ALA A 68 0.16 -15.85 12.40
N GLU A 69 -0.12 -17.15 12.43
CA GLU A 69 0.74 -18.17 11.81
C GLU A 69 0.72 -18.08 10.29
N GLU A 70 -0.45 -17.87 9.70
CA GLU A 70 -0.60 -17.67 8.25
C GLU A 70 0.10 -16.40 7.77
N ALA A 71 -0.01 -15.30 8.53
CA ALA A 71 0.73 -14.07 8.25
C ALA A 71 2.26 -14.27 8.36
N ARG A 72 2.72 -15.07 9.33
CA ARG A 72 4.13 -15.39 9.51
C ARG A 72 4.67 -16.26 8.37
N LEU A 73 3.91 -17.28 7.96
CA LEU A 73 4.25 -18.12 6.80
C LEU A 73 4.24 -17.33 5.48
N ALA A 74 3.31 -16.40 5.33
CA ALA A 74 3.27 -15.51 4.16
C ALA A 74 4.48 -14.56 4.14
N ALA A 75 4.88 -14.02 5.28
CA ALA A 75 6.07 -13.19 5.41
C ALA A 75 7.35 -13.98 5.12
N GLU A 76 7.47 -15.20 5.65
CA GLU A 76 8.61 -16.09 5.41
C GLU A 76 8.73 -16.51 3.94
N LYS A 77 7.59 -16.82 3.29
CA LYS A 77 7.56 -17.09 1.84
C LYS A 77 7.98 -15.87 1.02
N ALA A 78 7.51 -14.69 1.40
CA ALA A 78 7.90 -13.45 0.72
C ALA A 78 9.39 -13.11 0.93
N GLU A 79 9.97 -13.41 2.09
CA GLU A 79 11.41 -13.28 2.33
C GLU A 79 12.21 -14.34 1.56
N ALA A 80 11.75 -15.60 1.55
CA ALA A 80 12.40 -16.67 0.79
C ALA A 80 12.33 -16.39 -0.73
N GLU A 81 11.22 -15.86 -1.24
CA GLU A 81 11.10 -15.47 -2.65
C GLU A 81 12.01 -14.28 -2.97
N LYS A 82 12.09 -13.28 -2.09
CA LYS A 82 13.06 -12.18 -2.20
C LYS A 82 14.51 -12.68 -2.16
N ALA A 83 14.84 -13.62 -1.27
CA ALA A 83 16.16 -14.21 -1.17
C ALA A 83 16.48 -15.09 -2.39
N ALA A 84 15.53 -15.86 -2.90
CA ALA A 84 15.68 -16.65 -4.12
C ALA A 84 15.84 -15.74 -5.35
N LEU A 85 15.07 -14.65 -5.45
CA LEU A 85 15.22 -13.66 -6.51
C LEU A 85 16.58 -12.95 -6.41
N GLN A 86 17.03 -12.60 -5.20
CA GLN A 86 18.36 -12.06 -4.95
C GLN A 86 19.46 -13.06 -5.31
N ASN A 87 19.32 -14.34 -5.00
CA ASN A 87 20.29 -15.37 -5.33
C ASN A 87 20.30 -15.72 -6.83
N THR A 88 19.16 -15.66 -7.51
CA THR A 88 19.09 -15.88 -8.97
C THR A 88 19.67 -14.68 -9.73
N LEU A 89 19.56 -13.46 -9.18
CA LEU A 89 20.19 -12.24 -9.70
C LEU A 89 21.66 -12.10 -9.25
N ALA A 90 22.05 -12.78 -8.17
CA ALA A 90 23.41 -12.80 -7.63
C ALA A 90 24.22 -14.01 -8.16
N GLY A 91 24.11 -14.30 -9.44
CA GLY A 91 25.02 -15.24 -10.10
C GLY A 91 26.48 -14.78 -9.95
N THR A 92 27.16 -15.38 -8.96
CA THR A 92 28.58 -15.30 -8.65
C THR A 92 29.04 -14.03 -7.88
N PRO A 93 29.50 -14.17 -6.63
CA PRO A 93 30.18 -13.09 -5.93
C PRO A 93 31.62 -12.99 -6.45
N SER A 94 31.81 -12.24 -7.51
CA SER A 94 33.13 -11.68 -7.76
C SER A 94 33.17 -10.35 -7.00
N GLU A 95 33.88 -10.32 -5.88
CA GLU A 95 34.33 -9.10 -5.24
C GLU A 95 35.28 -8.35 -6.18
N THR A 96 34.70 -7.81 -7.23
CA THR A 96 35.38 -6.81 -8.03
C THR A 96 35.03 -5.47 -7.41
N LYS A 97 36.00 -4.76 -6.88
CA LYS A 97 35.93 -3.33 -6.61
C LYS A 97 35.30 -2.68 -7.84
N ILE A 98 33.99 -2.40 -7.76
CA ILE A 98 33.22 -1.92 -8.93
C ILE A 98 33.50 -0.44 -9.01
N THR A 99 34.59 -0.08 -9.65
CA THR A 99 34.78 1.23 -10.23
C THR A 99 33.67 1.40 -11.29
N ASN A 100 32.92 2.48 -11.19
CA ASN A 100 31.98 2.84 -12.25
C ASN A 100 32.80 3.39 -13.42
N ASP A 101 33.33 2.49 -14.24
CA ASP A 101 34.18 2.84 -15.39
C ASP A 101 33.39 3.29 -16.62
N TYR A 102 32.06 3.40 -16.51
CA TYR A 102 31.25 3.90 -17.61
C TYR A 102 30.88 5.36 -17.40
N HIS A 103 31.02 6.14 -18.46
CA HIS A 103 30.63 7.54 -18.46
C HIS A 103 29.31 7.77 -19.22
N LEU A 104 28.94 6.88 -20.14
CA LEU A 104 27.73 7.02 -20.95
C LEU A 104 26.90 5.74 -20.91
N SER A 105 25.58 5.88 -20.77
CA SER A 105 24.64 4.78 -20.85
C SER A 105 23.38 5.14 -21.65
N LEU A 106 22.85 4.15 -22.37
CA LEU A 106 21.55 4.22 -23.03
C LEU A 106 20.48 3.73 -22.06
N ARG A 107 19.32 4.35 -22.11
CA ARG A 107 18.19 4.09 -21.19
C ARG A 107 16.92 3.85 -21.98
N ALA A 108 16.11 2.87 -21.53
CA ALA A 108 14.79 2.61 -22.10
C ALA A 108 13.80 2.29 -20.98
N ASN A 109 12.74 3.08 -20.82
CA ASN A 109 11.73 2.87 -19.79
C ASN A 109 10.72 1.82 -20.24
N LEU A 110 10.85 0.60 -19.71
CA LEU A 110 10.02 -0.55 -20.08
C LEU A 110 8.53 -0.36 -19.76
N LEU A 111 8.19 0.37 -18.68
CA LEU A 111 6.79 0.66 -18.40
C LEU A 111 6.15 1.54 -19.47
N ARG A 112 6.89 2.49 -20.00
CA ARG A 112 6.39 3.35 -21.09
C ARG A 112 6.29 2.57 -22.40
N TRP A 113 7.21 1.68 -22.68
CA TRP A 113 7.13 0.79 -23.83
C TRP A 113 5.91 -0.14 -23.74
N ALA A 114 5.60 -0.64 -22.55
CA ALA A 114 4.39 -1.46 -22.33
C ALA A 114 3.08 -0.67 -22.59
N THR A 115 3.09 0.65 -22.46
CA THR A 115 1.97 1.54 -22.79
C THR A 115 2.02 2.06 -24.23
N LEU A 116 2.77 1.41 -25.12
CA LEU A 116 2.96 1.80 -26.52
C LEU A 116 3.48 3.24 -26.72
N THR A 117 4.24 3.73 -25.75
CA THR A 117 4.90 5.02 -25.80
C THR A 117 6.41 4.80 -25.71
N PRO A 118 7.11 4.58 -26.84
CA PRO A 118 8.55 4.41 -26.85
C PRO A 118 9.24 5.53 -26.08
N ASP A 119 10.18 5.14 -25.22
CA ASP A 119 10.96 6.03 -24.39
C ASP A 119 12.42 5.61 -24.46
N LEU A 120 13.27 6.53 -24.86
CA LEU A 120 14.71 6.36 -24.93
C LEU A 120 15.40 7.53 -24.25
N GLY A 121 16.52 7.26 -23.63
CA GLY A 121 17.30 8.29 -22.96
C GLY A 121 18.78 7.99 -22.96
N LEU A 122 19.55 9.00 -22.64
CA LEU A 122 20.97 8.93 -22.41
C LEU A 122 21.27 9.42 -20.99
N GLU A 123 22.19 8.77 -20.33
CA GLU A 123 22.74 9.22 -19.06
C GLU A 123 24.26 9.34 -19.17
N TRP A 124 24.75 10.49 -18.80
CA TRP A 124 26.18 10.76 -18.69
C TRP A 124 26.57 10.89 -17.22
N ARG A 125 27.45 10.01 -16.77
CA ARG A 125 28.09 10.06 -15.45
C ARG A 125 29.30 10.96 -15.51
N ILE A 126 29.18 12.17 -14.95
CA ILE A 126 30.28 13.16 -14.90
C ILE A 126 31.33 12.69 -13.90
N CYS A 127 30.88 12.12 -12.77
CA CYS A 127 31.72 11.51 -11.76
C CYS A 127 30.95 10.38 -11.05
N PRO A 128 31.56 9.59 -10.17
CA PRO A 128 30.87 8.47 -9.51
C PRO A 128 29.59 8.84 -8.77
N SER A 129 29.48 10.09 -8.32
CA SER A 129 28.33 10.57 -7.54
C SER A 129 27.35 11.43 -8.33
N TRP A 130 27.72 11.97 -9.50
CA TRP A 130 26.86 12.86 -10.27
C TRP A 130 26.66 12.37 -11.69
N GLY A 131 25.42 12.44 -12.14
CA GLY A 131 25.02 12.15 -13.52
C GLY A 131 23.97 13.12 -14.02
N ILE A 132 23.94 13.27 -15.33
CA ILE A 132 22.89 13.98 -16.07
C ILE A 132 22.22 12.95 -16.97
N ALA A 133 20.90 12.86 -16.89
CA ALA A 133 20.11 12.01 -17.77
C ALA A 133 19.14 12.86 -18.59
N VAL A 134 18.88 12.47 -19.81
CA VAL A 134 17.85 13.06 -20.67
C VAL A 134 17.04 11.91 -21.26
N ASN A 135 15.76 11.85 -20.94
CA ASN A 135 14.83 10.88 -21.52
C ASN A 135 13.91 11.58 -22.51
N GLY A 136 13.62 10.92 -23.61
CA GLY A 136 12.71 11.37 -24.62
C GLY A 136 11.67 10.30 -24.96
N SER A 137 10.43 10.69 -25.12
CA SER A 137 9.37 9.80 -25.56
C SER A 137 8.65 10.39 -26.73
N TRP A 138 8.29 9.53 -27.67
CA TRP A 138 7.51 9.93 -28.82
C TRP A 138 6.52 8.85 -29.19
N THR A 139 5.28 9.26 -29.49
CA THR A 139 4.27 8.35 -30.04
C THR A 139 3.25 9.10 -30.87
N SER A 140 2.70 8.41 -31.88
CA SER A 140 1.62 8.93 -32.71
C SER A 140 0.77 7.78 -33.23
N TRP A 141 -0.36 7.55 -32.59
CA TRP A 141 -1.32 6.51 -32.95
C TRP A 141 -2.62 7.14 -33.44
N SER A 142 -3.17 6.59 -34.51
CA SER A 142 -4.50 6.95 -35.01
C SER A 142 -5.25 5.67 -35.38
N TRP A 143 -6.54 5.60 -35.05
CA TRP A 143 -7.40 4.48 -35.34
C TRP A 143 -8.84 4.97 -35.60
N ASN A 144 -9.74 4.06 -35.98
CA ASN A 144 -11.12 4.40 -36.32
C ASN A 144 -11.21 5.47 -37.41
N ASP A 145 -10.61 5.19 -38.59
CA ASP A 145 -10.53 6.10 -39.74
C ASP A 145 -9.98 7.51 -39.40
N LYS A 146 -9.04 7.55 -38.47
CA LYS A 146 -8.40 8.76 -37.92
C LYS A 146 -9.31 9.60 -37.02
N ASP A 147 -10.50 9.11 -36.66
CA ASP A 147 -11.37 9.80 -35.72
C ASP A 147 -10.83 9.76 -34.28
N ARG A 148 -10.03 8.75 -33.94
CA ARG A 148 -9.33 8.63 -32.67
C ARG A 148 -7.83 8.87 -32.85
N ARG A 149 -7.26 9.64 -31.94
CA ARG A 149 -5.84 9.99 -31.99
C ARG A 149 -5.22 10.03 -30.61
N TYR A 150 -3.99 9.53 -30.53
CA TYR A 150 -3.12 9.68 -29.37
C TYR A 150 -1.71 10.01 -29.88
N ALA A 151 -1.28 11.22 -29.70
CA ALA A 151 0.03 11.67 -30.09
C ALA A 151 0.66 12.49 -28.97
N LEU A 152 1.91 12.22 -28.65
CA LEU A 152 2.69 13.01 -27.73
C LEU A 152 4.17 12.94 -28.08
N TRP A 153 4.87 13.99 -27.70
CA TRP A 153 6.31 13.93 -27.50
C TRP A 153 6.66 14.54 -26.15
N GLU A 154 7.69 14.03 -25.51
CA GLU A 154 8.13 14.44 -24.19
C GLU A 154 9.65 14.45 -24.13
N VAL A 155 10.20 15.44 -23.45
CA VAL A 155 11.59 15.48 -23.06
C VAL A 155 11.67 15.72 -21.55
N ALA A 156 12.56 14.97 -20.88
CA ALA A 156 12.71 15.01 -19.44
C ALA A 156 14.21 14.97 -19.07
N PRO A 157 14.88 16.12 -19.00
CA PRO A 157 16.20 16.22 -18.40
C PRO A 157 16.14 16.05 -16.89
N GLU A 158 17.17 15.39 -16.33
CA GLU A 158 17.28 15.05 -14.93
C GLU A 158 18.73 15.12 -14.47
N ILE A 159 18.99 15.75 -13.34
CA ILE A 159 20.28 15.72 -12.65
C ILE A 159 20.15 14.75 -11.50
N ARG A 160 21.12 13.84 -11.32
CA ARG A 160 21.12 12.76 -10.34
C ARG A 160 22.33 12.81 -9.44
N TYR A 161 22.10 12.64 -8.17
CA TYR A 161 23.14 12.43 -7.17
C TYR A 161 23.09 11.00 -6.65
N TYR A 162 24.14 10.24 -6.91
CA TYR A 162 24.27 8.84 -6.53
C TYR A 162 24.96 8.68 -5.19
N MET A 163 24.37 7.89 -4.29
CA MET A 163 24.79 7.73 -2.92
C MET A 163 25.05 6.25 -2.54
N GLY A 164 25.67 6.07 -1.38
CA GLY A 164 26.12 4.76 -0.90
C GLY A 164 27.42 4.29 -1.54
N GLU A 165 28.05 3.27 -0.98
CA GLU A 165 29.32 2.72 -1.48
C GLU A 165 29.21 2.17 -2.92
N LYS A 166 28.10 1.46 -3.19
CA LYS A 166 27.82 0.88 -4.52
C LYS A 166 27.26 1.87 -5.53
N LYS A 167 26.97 3.13 -5.12
CA LYS A 167 26.33 4.15 -5.97
C LYS A 167 25.08 3.64 -6.68
N ALA A 168 24.27 2.85 -5.96
CA ALA A 168 23.06 2.23 -6.49
C ALA A 168 21.81 3.08 -6.25
N TRP A 169 21.75 3.76 -5.10
CA TRP A 169 20.68 4.71 -4.81
C TRP A 169 20.98 6.09 -5.38
N TYR A 170 19.94 6.79 -5.79
CA TYR A 170 20.08 8.19 -6.19
C TYR A 170 18.87 9.03 -5.82
N LEU A 171 19.14 10.32 -5.66
CA LEU A 171 18.14 11.39 -5.68
C LEU A 171 18.40 12.26 -6.88
N GLY A 172 17.35 12.78 -7.49
CA GLY A 172 17.47 13.64 -8.66
C GLY A 172 16.50 14.81 -8.63
N ALA A 173 16.79 15.77 -9.48
CA ALA A 173 15.89 16.85 -9.85
C ALA A 173 15.59 16.72 -11.34
N MET A 174 14.30 16.69 -11.68
CA MET A 174 13.80 16.49 -13.04
C MET A 174 13.00 17.70 -13.48
N PHE A 175 13.18 18.08 -14.72
CA PHE A 175 12.26 18.93 -15.47
C PHE A 175 11.57 18.09 -16.54
N LYS A 176 10.34 18.41 -16.89
CA LYS A 176 9.55 17.69 -17.87
C LYS A 176 8.83 18.69 -18.77
N ALA A 177 8.97 18.52 -20.07
CA ALA A 177 8.22 19.26 -21.08
C ALA A 177 7.59 18.26 -22.05
N ARG A 178 6.29 18.40 -22.29
CA ARG A 178 5.50 17.50 -23.14
C ARG A 178 4.53 18.31 -23.97
N GLN A 179 4.39 17.93 -25.23
CA GLN A 179 3.23 18.31 -26.04
C GLN A 179 2.37 17.08 -26.28
N PHE A 180 1.09 17.26 -26.24
CA PHE A 180 0.15 16.17 -26.46
C PHE A 180 -1.02 16.59 -27.32
N ASN A 181 -1.53 15.62 -28.08
CA ASN A 181 -2.75 15.75 -28.85
C ASN A 181 -3.50 14.43 -28.79
N TYR A 182 -4.57 14.37 -28.02
CA TYR A 182 -5.38 13.17 -27.93
C TYR A 182 -6.85 13.46 -28.18
N LYS A 183 -7.50 12.57 -28.94
CA LYS A 183 -8.93 12.53 -29.18
C LYS A 183 -9.38 11.10 -28.95
N LEU A 184 -9.87 10.82 -27.74
CA LEU A 184 -10.36 9.50 -27.33
C LEU A 184 -11.89 9.43 -27.34
N SER A 185 -12.56 10.57 -27.44
CA SER A 185 -14.00 10.76 -27.52
C SER A 185 -14.30 11.76 -28.63
N GLU A 186 -15.50 12.31 -28.64
CA GLU A 186 -15.90 13.36 -29.61
C GLU A 186 -15.04 14.62 -29.44
N THR A 187 -14.74 15.00 -28.19
CA THR A 187 -13.87 16.15 -27.89
C THR A 187 -12.41 15.74 -27.81
N GLY A 188 -11.57 16.37 -28.60
CA GLY A 188 -10.11 16.26 -28.53
C GLY A 188 -9.49 17.30 -27.62
N LYS A 189 -8.27 17.02 -27.14
CA LYS A 189 -7.46 17.93 -26.33
C LYS A 189 -6.05 17.99 -26.90
N GLN A 190 -5.56 19.21 -27.07
CA GLN A 190 -4.20 19.48 -27.57
C GLN A 190 -3.58 20.57 -26.73
N GLY A 191 -2.33 20.38 -26.31
CA GLY A 191 -1.66 21.38 -25.49
C GLY A 191 -0.27 20.99 -25.06
N ASP A 192 0.24 21.84 -24.20
CA ASP A 192 1.56 21.71 -23.61
C ASP A 192 1.45 21.34 -22.11
N LEU A 193 2.41 20.59 -21.64
CA LEU A 193 2.55 20.25 -20.24
C LEU A 193 4.00 20.48 -19.86
N MET A 194 4.23 21.26 -18.81
CA MET A 194 5.57 21.45 -18.27
C MET A 194 5.55 21.50 -16.75
N GLY A 195 6.69 21.17 -16.18
CA GLY A 195 6.88 21.20 -14.74
C GLY A 195 8.14 20.49 -14.32
N GLY A 196 8.23 20.20 -13.04
CA GLY A 196 9.41 19.53 -12.50
C GLY A 196 9.16 18.99 -11.11
N GLY A 197 10.16 18.29 -10.60
CA GLY A 197 10.09 17.67 -9.29
C GLY A 197 11.38 16.97 -8.91
N ILE A 198 11.27 16.25 -7.80
CA ILE A 198 12.33 15.41 -7.28
C ILE A 198 12.09 13.96 -7.69
N THR A 199 13.18 13.25 -7.95
CA THR A 199 13.16 11.82 -8.26
C THR A 199 14.00 11.06 -7.25
N ALA A 200 13.58 9.84 -6.97
CA ALA A 200 14.37 8.89 -6.21
C ALA A 200 14.39 7.56 -6.97
N GLY A 201 15.50 6.86 -6.91
CA GLY A 201 15.59 5.58 -7.59
C GLY A 201 16.71 4.70 -7.07
N TYR A 202 16.62 3.45 -7.53
CA TYR A 202 17.58 2.40 -7.23
C TYR A 202 18.00 1.70 -8.50
N GLN A 203 19.31 1.65 -8.75
CA GLN A 203 19.89 1.00 -9.92
C GLN A 203 20.44 -0.38 -9.56
N LEU A 204 19.69 -1.42 -9.92
CA LEU A 204 20.09 -2.82 -9.76
C LEU A 204 21.00 -3.22 -10.91
N ARG A 205 22.26 -3.56 -10.63
CA ARG A 205 23.20 -4.03 -11.64
C ARG A 205 22.93 -5.50 -11.97
N LEU A 206 22.63 -5.79 -13.21
CA LEU A 206 22.46 -7.18 -13.70
C LEU A 206 23.80 -7.80 -14.10
N ASN A 207 24.61 -7.02 -14.82
CA ASN A 207 25.96 -7.40 -15.24
C ASN A 207 26.85 -6.18 -15.45
N LYS A 208 28.02 -6.35 -16.08
CA LYS A 208 28.93 -5.24 -16.36
C LYS A 208 28.33 -4.20 -17.29
N ALA A 209 27.51 -4.62 -18.27
CA ALA A 209 26.94 -3.76 -19.30
C ALA A 209 25.48 -3.35 -19.03
N LEU A 210 24.73 -4.11 -18.22
CA LEU A 210 23.29 -3.90 -18.03
C LEU A 210 22.93 -3.65 -16.58
N ALA A 211 21.96 -2.76 -16.37
CA ALA A 211 21.31 -2.52 -15.08
C ALA A 211 19.81 -2.26 -15.27
N LEU A 212 19.03 -2.50 -14.23
CA LEU A 212 17.64 -2.04 -14.11
C LEU A 212 17.57 -0.88 -13.13
N ASP A 213 16.92 0.19 -13.53
CA ASP A 213 16.73 1.41 -12.76
C ASP A 213 15.23 1.53 -12.40
N PHE A 214 14.93 1.41 -11.12
CA PHE A 214 13.60 1.63 -10.56
C PHE A 214 13.52 3.07 -10.08
N ASN A 215 12.58 3.84 -10.59
CA ASN A 215 12.48 5.24 -10.24
C ASN A 215 11.05 5.70 -10.02
N LEU A 216 10.92 6.68 -9.12
CA LEU A 216 9.69 7.40 -8.84
C LEU A 216 10.01 8.89 -8.73
N GLY A 217 9.16 9.70 -9.33
CA GLY A 217 9.27 11.17 -9.28
C GLY A 217 7.98 11.79 -8.73
N LEU A 218 8.15 12.73 -7.81
CA LEU A 218 7.09 13.56 -7.26
C LEU A 218 7.34 15.02 -7.63
N GLY A 219 6.30 15.74 -8.01
CA GLY A 219 6.49 17.12 -8.42
C GLY A 219 5.20 17.82 -8.80
N TYR A 220 5.38 18.91 -9.52
CA TYR A 220 4.31 19.77 -9.98
C TYR A 220 4.37 19.88 -11.51
N LEU A 221 3.19 19.73 -12.13
CA LEU A 221 2.99 19.90 -13.58
C LEU A 221 1.88 20.91 -13.81
N ASN A 222 2.13 21.79 -14.76
CA ASN A 222 1.12 22.70 -15.33
C ASN A 222 0.83 22.24 -16.75
N ALA A 223 -0.44 22.13 -17.10
CA ALA A 223 -0.90 21.76 -18.43
C ALA A 223 -1.85 22.83 -18.96
N ASP A 224 -1.46 23.44 -20.06
CA ASP A 224 -2.28 24.37 -20.82
C ASP A 224 -2.76 23.71 -22.10
N PHE A 225 -4.06 23.58 -22.28
CA PHE A 225 -4.60 22.86 -23.42
C PHE A 225 -5.89 23.47 -23.97
N GLU A 226 -6.07 23.24 -25.26
CA GLU A 226 -7.27 23.57 -26.01
C GLU A 226 -8.16 22.33 -26.16
N LYS A 227 -9.46 22.53 -26.01
CA LYS A 227 -10.46 21.55 -26.43
C LYS A 227 -10.90 21.83 -27.85
N TYR A 228 -11.05 20.80 -28.65
CA TYR A 228 -11.54 20.91 -30.01
C TYR A 228 -12.50 19.76 -30.35
N GLU A 229 -13.38 20.03 -31.28
CA GLU A 229 -14.25 19.05 -31.92
C GLU A 229 -13.95 19.02 -33.44
N VAL A 230 -14.24 17.91 -34.08
CA VAL A 230 -14.10 17.79 -35.53
C VAL A 230 -15.51 17.74 -36.11
N ILE A 231 -15.89 18.82 -36.82
CA ILE A 231 -17.18 18.96 -37.49
C ILE A 231 -16.89 19.01 -38.99
N ASP A 232 -17.44 18.09 -39.76
CA ASP A 232 -17.23 17.97 -41.23
C ASP A 232 -15.74 17.97 -41.64
N GLY A 233 -14.89 17.31 -40.84
CA GLY A 233 -13.44 17.25 -41.09
C GLY A 233 -12.64 18.49 -40.68
N VAL A 234 -13.30 19.52 -40.18
CA VAL A 234 -12.67 20.76 -39.70
C VAL A 234 -12.56 20.76 -38.19
N ARG A 235 -11.40 21.13 -37.66
CA ARG A 235 -11.21 21.29 -36.22
C ARG A 235 -11.81 22.62 -35.76
N VAL A 236 -12.78 22.55 -34.87
CA VAL A 236 -13.40 23.70 -34.23
C VAL A 236 -12.94 23.76 -32.78
N ARG A 237 -12.36 24.88 -32.37
CA ARG A 237 -11.91 25.11 -31.01
C ARG A 237 -13.11 25.37 -30.10
N CYS A 238 -13.24 24.61 -29.00
CA CYS A 238 -14.37 24.70 -28.08
C CYS A 238 -14.00 25.39 -26.74
N GLY A 239 -12.71 25.68 -26.51
CA GLY A 239 -12.26 26.37 -25.29
C GLY A 239 -10.81 26.07 -24.92
N ASN A 240 -10.32 26.84 -23.94
CA ASN A 240 -9.00 26.65 -23.31
C ASN A 240 -9.18 26.29 -21.85
N GLU A 241 -8.29 25.45 -21.36
CA GLU A 241 -8.21 25.12 -19.94
C GLU A 241 -6.74 25.00 -19.51
N THR A 242 -6.51 25.43 -18.27
CA THR A 242 -5.26 25.22 -17.56
C THR A 242 -5.52 24.27 -16.41
N LYS A 243 -4.69 23.23 -16.25
CA LYS A 243 -4.74 22.32 -15.13
C LYS A 243 -3.38 22.19 -14.46
N ASN A 244 -3.42 22.26 -13.14
CA ASN A 244 -2.28 22.04 -12.29
C ASN A 244 -2.37 20.66 -11.64
N TRP A 245 -1.26 19.96 -11.57
CA TRP A 245 -1.15 18.66 -10.93
C TRP A 245 0.02 18.65 -9.94
N CYS A 246 -0.24 18.23 -8.71
CA CYS A 246 0.80 17.98 -7.72
C CYS A 246 0.72 16.51 -7.28
N GLY A 247 1.80 15.76 -7.45
CA GLY A 247 1.82 14.33 -7.13
C GLY A 247 2.86 13.57 -7.93
N PRO A 248 2.65 12.27 -8.19
CA PRO A 248 3.55 11.47 -9.01
C PRO A 248 3.60 12.01 -10.44
N ILE A 249 4.81 12.37 -10.90
CA ILE A 249 5.07 12.91 -12.25
C ILE A 249 5.90 11.96 -13.11
N ASN A 250 6.54 11.00 -12.49
CA ASN A 250 7.33 9.97 -13.16
C ASN A 250 7.31 8.67 -12.38
N ALA A 251 7.23 7.56 -13.09
CA ALA A 251 7.46 6.22 -12.57
C ALA A 251 8.10 5.38 -13.67
N GLY A 252 9.09 4.57 -13.32
CA GLY A 252 9.80 3.81 -14.34
C GLY A 252 10.48 2.55 -13.82
N VAL A 253 10.48 1.56 -14.69
CA VAL A 253 11.44 0.45 -14.69
C VAL A 253 12.24 0.59 -15.96
N THR A 254 13.46 1.07 -15.85
CA THR A 254 14.28 1.47 -16.99
C THR A 254 15.44 0.50 -17.16
N LEU A 255 15.56 -0.08 -18.34
CA LEU A 255 16.75 -0.83 -18.73
C LEU A 255 17.86 0.18 -19.04
N VAL A 256 19.00 -0.01 -18.41
CA VAL A 256 20.19 0.84 -18.58
C VAL A 256 21.29 -0.01 -19.20
N TRP A 257 21.72 0.39 -20.39
CA TRP A 257 22.85 -0.22 -21.09
C TRP A 257 24.06 0.72 -21.02
N LYS A 258 25.09 0.28 -20.33
CA LYS A 258 26.36 0.99 -20.15
C LYS A 258 27.21 0.83 -21.39
N LEU A 259 27.58 1.91 -22.01
CA LEU A 259 28.33 1.91 -23.30
C LEU A 259 29.84 1.98 -23.07
N PHE A 260 30.31 2.98 -22.32
CA PHE A 260 31.74 3.21 -21.97
C PHE A 260 31.87 4.30 -20.89
#